data_b5aefc6394d94191d467b3ad1f2419c6
#
_entry.id   b5aefc6394d94191d467b3ad1f2419c6
#
_cell.length_a   1.000
_cell.length_b   1.000
_cell.length_c   1.000
_cell.angle_alpha   90.00
_cell.angle_beta   90.00
_cell.angle_gamma   90.00
#
_symmetry.space_group_name_H-M   'P 1'
#
loop_
_entity.id
_entity.type
_entity.pdbx_description
1 polymer ?
#
loop_
_entity_poly.entity_id
_entity_poly.type
_entity_poly.pdbx_seq_one_letter_code
_entity_poly.pdbx_strand_id
1 'polypeptide(L)'
;MLVHEVMSTGLVTAKKTDTVRSIVKKMINRHCATIPVVEGDNQLVGLVTLRDVLLPLYPNYGDYIHDTVHSRNFVEMEEGYPEVLGGKVEGVMSRNPLTVTPYDPVLEVASYMGLKNFRRIPVVDKGTLVGMVSIGDINRGLFFEKGRER
;
A
#
# COMPACT_ATOMS: atom_id res chain seq x y z
N MET A 1 -16.02 17.81 -2.50
CA MET A 1 -14.62 17.58 -2.92
C MET A 1 -14.46 16.14 -3.39
N LEU A 2 -13.85 15.96 -4.55
CA LEU A 2 -13.67 14.65 -5.15
C LEU A 2 -12.21 14.19 -5.04
N VAL A 3 -11.99 12.88 -5.14
CA VAL A 3 -10.68 12.26 -4.97
C VAL A 3 -9.62 12.89 -5.88
N HIS A 4 -9.94 13.16 -7.16
CA HIS A 4 -8.96 13.73 -8.09
C HIS A 4 -8.40 15.09 -7.64
N GLU A 5 -9.12 15.81 -6.78
CA GLU A 5 -8.68 17.12 -6.29
C GLU A 5 -7.60 17.01 -5.21
N VAL A 6 -7.46 15.85 -4.57
CA VAL A 6 -6.53 15.66 -3.44
C VAL A 6 -5.51 14.54 -3.64
N MET A 7 -5.73 13.63 -4.59
CA MET A 7 -4.85 12.47 -4.81
C MET A 7 -3.45 12.87 -5.25
N SER A 8 -2.47 12.00 -4.94
CA SER A 8 -1.11 12.10 -5.45
C SER A 8 -1.02 11.44 -6.82
N THR A 9 -0.30 12.03 -7.78
CA THR A 9 -0.20 11.52 -9.15
C THR A 9 1.21 11.09 -9.57
N GLY A 10 2.26 11.68 -9.07
CA GLY A 10 3.63 11.27 -9.40
C GLY A 10 4.04 9.99 -8.69
N LEU A 11 3.42 8.87 -9.09
CA LEU A 11 3.51 7.62 -8.34
C LEU A 11 4.78 6.82 -8.61
N VAL A 12 5.29 6.20 -7.54
CA VAL A 12 6.26 5.10 -7.66
C VAL A 12 5.44 3.83 -7.87
N THR A 13 5.73 3.09 -8.93
CA THR A 13 5.04 1.84 -9.26
C THR A 13 6.02 0.69 -9.34
N ALA A 14 5.51 -0.53 -9.33
CA ALA A 14 6.28 -1.75 -9.50
C ALA A 14 5.63 -2.65 -10.54
N LYS A 15 6.40 -3.60 -11.06
CA LYS A 15 5.93 -4.66 -11.94
C LYS A 15 6.00 -5.98 -11.20
N LYS A 16 5.15 -6.94 -11.58
CA LYS A 16 5.15 -8.29 -10.98
C LYS A 16 6.52 -8.94 -11.00
N THR A 17 7.30 -8.69 -12.04
CA THR A 17 8.63 -9.29 -12.25
C THR A 17 9.76 -8.56 -11.55
N ASP A 18 9.50 -7.41 -10.96
CA ASP A 18 10.50 -6.68 -10.17
C ASP A 18 10.89 -7.52 -8.94
N THR A 19 12.14 -7.37 -8.48
CA THR A 19 12.56 -8.03 -7.25
C THR A 19 12.02 -7.28 -6.05
N VAL A 20 11.78 -8.02 -4.97
CA VAL A 20 11.37 -7.40 -3.70
C VAL A 20 12.44 -6.41 -3.24
N ARG A 21 13.73 -6.73 -3.41
CA ARG A 21 14.83 -5.82 -3.08
C ARG A 21 14.67 -4.46 -3.78
N SER A 22 14.33 -4.46 -5.06
CA SER A 22 14.21 -3.21 -5.81
C SER A 22 13.09 -2.31 -5.30
N ILE A 23 11.96 -2.91 -4.90
CA ILE A 23 10.85 -2.11 -4.37
C ILE A 23 11.12 -1.63 -2.93
N VAL A 24 11.81 -2.43 -2.12
CA VAL A 24 12.19 -1.99 -0.77
C VAL A 24 13.12 -0.79 -0.84
N LYS A 25 14.09 -0.79 -1.79
CA LYS A 25 14.93 0.37 -2.02
C LYS A 25 14.12 1.61 -2.38
N LYS A 26 13.11 1.46 -3.24
CA LYS A 26 12.21 2.58 -3.58
C LYS A 26 11.44 3.07 -2.36
N MET A 27 10.94 2.16 -1.54
CA MET A 27 10.22 2.51 -0.31
C MET A 27 11.10 3.30 0.65
N ILE A 28 12.35 2.88 0.82
CA ILE A 28 13.30 3.57 1.69
C ILE A 28 13.64 4.95 1.14
N ASN A 29 13.97 5.04 -0.15
CA ASN A 29 14.41 6.29 -0.78
C ASN A 29 13.29 7.32 -0.91
N ARG A 30 12.05 6.87 -1.10
CA ARG A 30 10.89 7.74 -1.29
C ARG A 30 10.06 7.92 -0.03
N HIS A 31 10.46 7.31 1.08
CA HIS A 31 9.70 7.34 2.34
C HIS A 31 8.24 6.94 2.15
N CYS A 32 8.01 5.89 1.37
CA CYS A 32 6.67 5.38 1.14
C CYS A 32 6.57 3.94 1.63
N ALA A 33 5.40 3.59 2.16
CA ALA A 33 5.13 2.27 2.73
C ALA A 33 4.28 1.39 1.83
N THR A 34 3.81 1.93 0.70
CA THR A 34 2.87 1.26 -0.20
C THR A 34 3.23 1.59 -1.63
N ILE A 35 3.34 0.56 -2.48
CA ILE A 35 3.63 0.72 -3.91
C ILE A 35 2.61 -0.06 -4.72
N PRO A 36 1.89 0.59 -5.65
CA PRO A 36 0.99 -0.12 -6.56
C PRO A 36 1.77 -0.89 -7.61
N VAL A 37 1.27 -2.07 -7.95
CA VAL A 37 1.85 -2.95 -8.96
C VAL A 37 0.99 -2.86 -10.21
N VAL A 38 1.64 -2.56 -11.34
CA VAL A 38 0.96 -2.33 -12.61
C VAL A 38 1.51 -3.22 -13.70
N GLU A 39 0.73 -3.40 -14.77
CA GLU A 39 1.17 -4.07 -16.00
C GLU A 39 0.57 -3.37 -17.22
N GLY A 40 1.14 -3.62 -18.40
CA GLY A 40 0.66 -3.01 -19.64
C GLY A 40 0.61 -1.48 -19.56
N ASP A 41 -0.50 -0.91 -19.99
CA ASP A 41 -0.72 0.54 -19.96
C ASP A 41 -1.19 1.02 -18.58
N ASN A 42 -0.36 0.77 -17.57
CA ASN A 42 -0.61 1.21 -16.20
C ASN A 42 -1.87 0.59 -15.56
N GLN A 43 -2.17 -0.66 -15.94
CA GLN A 43 -3.27 -1.41 -15.36
C GLN A 43 -2.90 -1.89 -13.97
N LEU A 44 -3.69 -1.57 -12.98
CA LEU A 44 -3.43 -1.99 -11.59
C LEU A 44 -3.68 -3.49 -11.44
N VAL A 45 -2.68 -4.23 -10.94
CA VAL A 45 -2.77 -5.67 -10.72
C VAL A 45 -2.53 -6.08 -9.28
N GLY A 46 -2.02 -5.19 -8.46
CA GLY A 46 -1.75 -5.51 -7.06
C GLY A 46 -1.24 -4.32 -6.27
N LEU A 47 -0.95 -4.59 -5.01
CA LEU A 47 -0.44 -3.59 -4.08
C LEU A 47 0.57 -4.27 -3.17
N VAL A 48 1.70 -3.62 -2.92
CA VAL A 48 2.72 -4.11 -1.99
C VAL A 48 2.92 -3.09 -0.88
N THR A 49 2.87 -3.56 0.36
CA THR A 49 3.18 -2.75 1.54
C THR A 49 4.45 -3.27 2.21
N LEU A 50 5.03 -2.46 3.08
CA LEU A 50 6.16 -2.91 3.91
C LEU A 50 5.79 -4.14 4.74
N ARG A 51 4.54 -4.24 5.17
CA ARG A 51 4.04 -5.39 5.92
C ARG A 51 4.10 -6.67 5.07
N ASP A 52 3.73 -6.57 3.79
CA ASP A 52 3.78 -7.70 2.86
C ASP A 52 5.19 -8.25 2.70
N VAL A 53 6.19 -7.38 2.75
CA VAL A 53 7.60 -7.79 2.66
C VAL A 53 8.05 -8.56 3.90
N LEU A 54 7.53 -8.20 5.07
CA LEU A 54 7.91 -8.86 6.33
C LEU A 54 7.13 -10.14 6.61
N LEU A 55 5.90 -10.28 6.08
CA LEU A 55 5.06 -11.44 6.35
C LEU A 55 5.71 -12.80 6.06
N PRO A 56 6.50 -12.96 4.97
CA PRO A 56 7.16 -14.25 4.70
C PRO A 56 8.14 -14.71 5.77
N LEU A 57 8.59 -13.81 6.66
CA LEU A 57 9.45 -14.17 7.77
C LEU A 57 8.72 -14.96 8.86
N TYR A 58 7.38 -14.90 8.86
CA TYR A 58 6.53 -15.58 9.81
C TYR A 58 5.92 -16.80 9.14
N PRO A 59 6.38 -18.02 9.45
CA PRO A 59 5.90 -19.23 8.75
C PRO A 59 4.42 -19.52 8.96
N ASN A 60 3.87 -19.18 10.12
CA ASN A 60 2.46 -19.37 10.46
C ASN A 60 1.97 -18.17 11.24
N TYR A 61 1.76 -17.06 10.54
CA TYR A 61 1.43 -15.77 11.16
C TYR A 61 0.28 -15.84 12.17
N GLY A 62 -0.78 -16.57 11.87
CA GLY A 62 -1.91 -16.74 12.79
C GLY A 62 -1.51 -17.43 14.09
N ASP A 63 -0.63 -18.43 14.02
CA ASP A 63 -0.15 -19.14 15.19
C ASP A 63 0.69 -18.24 16.10
N TYR A 64 1.47 -17.34 15.51
CA TYR A 64 2.27 -16.38 16.27
C TYR A 64 1.42 -15.42 17.10
N ILE A 65 0.26 -15.04 16.60
CA ILE A 65 -0.63 -14.15 17.32
C ILE A 65 -1.24 -14.84 18.54
N HIS A 66 -1.51 -16.13 18.44
CA HIS A 66 -2.21 -16.89 19.47
C HIS A 66 -1.30 -17.69 20.40
N ASP A 67 -0.07 -17.96 20.00
CA ASP A 67 0.88 -18.75 20.76
C ASP A 67 1.84 -17.87 21.54
N THR A 68 1.48 -17.58 22.79
CA THR A 68 2.35 -16.82 23.70
C THR A 68 3.29 -17.69 24.50
N VAL A 69 3.11 -19.02 24.46
CA VAL A 69 3.85 -19.97 25.28
C VAL A 69 5.16 -20.41 24.65
N HIS A 70 5.17 -20.56 23.32
CA HIS A 70 6.38 -20.93 22.59
C HIS A 70 7.11 -19.67 22.18
N SER A 71 8.14 -19.32 22.96
CA SER A 71 9.00 -18.19 22.62
C SER A 71 9.60 -18.45 21.24
N ARG A 72 9.18 -17.67 20.27
CA ARG A 72 9.76 -17.68 18.95
C ARG A 72 11.07 -16.91 19.01
N ASN A 73 12.08 -17.42 18.34
CA ASN A 73 13.32 -16.67 18.20
C ASN A 73 13.19 -15.65 17.10
N PHE A 74 12.68 -14.48 17.44
CA PHE A 74 12.46 -13.39 16.47
C PHE A 74 13.76 -12.92 15.85
N VAL A 75 14.86 -13.00 16.58
CA VAL A 75 16.18 -12.62 16.05
C VAL A 75 16.60 -13.58 14.94
N GLU A 76 16.40 -14.88 15.14
CA GLU A 76 16.73 -15.89 14.13
C GLU A 76 15.87 -15.73 12.86
N MET A 77 14.63 -15.30 13.00
CA MET A 77 13.73 -15.08 11.85
C MET A 77 14.28 -14.03 10.88
N GLU A 78 15.07 -13.08 11.34
CA GLU A 78 15.69 -12.07 10.50
C GLU A 78 16.60 -12.67 9.44
N GLU A 79 17.16 -13.85 9.68
CA GLU A 79 18.05 -14.53 8.75
C GLU A 79 17.37 -14.91 7.43
N GLY A 80 16.04 -14.99 7.42
CA GLY A 80 15.26 -15.25 6.21
C GLY A 80 15.09 -14.02 5.30
N TYR A 81 15.45 -12.83 5.78
CA TYR A 81 15.19 -11.59 5.03
C TYR A 81 15.88 -11.53 3.67
N PRO A 82 17.17 -11.91 3.53
CA PRO A 82 17.82 -11.89 2.21
C PRO A 82 17.09 -12.75 1.17
N GLU A 83 16.51 -13.88 1.57
CA GLU A 83 15.75 -14.74 0.68
C GLU A 83 14.46 -14.04 0.21
N VAL A 84 13.77 -13.36 1.10
CA VAL A 84 12.58 -12.57 0.75
C VAL A 84 12.94 -11.52 -0.29
N LEU A 85 14.05 -10.81 -0.09
CA LEU A 85 14.51 -9.77 -1.01
C LEU A 85 14.85 -10.32 -2.41
N GLY A 86 15.26 -11.59 -2.50
CA GLY A 86 15.56 -12.25 -3.78
C GLY A 86 14.33 -12.68 -4.55
N GLY A 87 13.16 -12.66 -3.93
CA GLY A 87 11.90 -13.03 -4.57
C GLY A 87 11.35 -11.96 -5.50
N LYS A 88 10.27 -12.30 -6.19
CA LYS A 88 9.57 -11.38 -7.08
C LYS A 88 8.40 -10.71 -6.36
N VAL A 89 8.07 -9.51 -6.80
CA VAL A 89 6.95 -8.72 -6.27
C VAL A 89 5.64 -9.51 -6.28
N GLU A 90 5.37 -10.26 -7.35
CA GLU A 90 4.14 -11.05 -7.43
C GLU A 90 3.99 -12.09 -6.32
N GLY A 91 5.08 -12.52 -5.71
CA GLY A 91 5.05 -13.47 -4.59
C GLY A 91 4.65 -12.87 -3.26
N VAL A 92 4.68 -11.55 -3.11
CA VAL A 92 4.36 -10.86 -1.86
C VAL A 92 3.19 -9.88 -1.98
N MET A 93 2.83 -9.46 -3.18
CA MET A 93 1.76 -8.47 -3.38
C MET A 93 0.39 -9.01 -3.03
N SER A 94 -0.49 -8.13 -2.59
CA SER A 94 -1.91 -8.41 -2.49
C SER A 94 -2.55 -8.22 -3.86
N ARG A 95 -3.38 -9.19 -4.28
CA ARG A 95 -4.11 -9.13 -5.55
C ARG A 95 -5.47 -8.50 -5.32
N ASN A 96 -6.01 -7.85 -6.35
CA ASN A 96 -7.34 -7.23 -6.30
C ASN A 96 -7.50 -6.28 -5.10
N PRO A 97 -6.62 -5.28 -4.96
CA PRO A 97 -6.73 -4.34 -3.85
C PRO A 97 -8.03 -3.52 -3.95
N LEU A 98 -8.49 -3.02 -2.81
CA LEU A 98 -9.57 -2.06 -2.80
C LEU A 98 -9.14 -0.82 -3.59
N THR A 99 -9.99 -0.34 -4.48
CA THR A 99 -9.73 0.86 -5.29
C THR A 99 -10.89 1.84 -5.18
N VAL A 100 -10.60 3.09 -5.49
CA VAL A 100 -11.61 4.14 -5.63
C VAL A 100 -11.43 4.82 -6.97
N THR A 101 -12.41 5.62 -7.39
CA THR A 101 -12.34 6.37 -8.63
C THR A 101 -11.96 7.83 -8.36
N PRO A 102 -11.49 8.56 -9.39
CA PRO A 102 -11.20 10.00 -9.23
C PRO A 102 -12.43 10.82 -8.87
N TYR A 103 -13.62 10.28 -9.15
CA TYR A 103 -14.88 11.00 -9.00
C TYR A 103 -15.61 10.69 -7.70
N ASP A 104 -15.06 9.84 -6.86
CA ASP A 104 -15.65 9.52 -5.57
C ASP A 104 -15.53 10.71 -4.61
N PRO A 105 -16.55 10.97 -3.79
CA PRO A 105 -16.46 12.00 -2.75
C PRO A 105 -15.41 11.61 -1.68
N VAL A 106 -14.60 12.58 -1.26
CA VAL A 106 -13.48 12.29 -0.35
C VAL A 106 -13.92 11.71 1.00
N LEU A 107 -15.05 12.13 1.55
CA LEU A 107 -15.52 11.58 2.82
C LEU A 107 -16.05 10.16 2.71
N GLU A 108 -16.55 9.78 1.53
CA GLU A 108 -16.91 8.38 1.28
C GLU A 108 -15.65 7.51 1.33
N VAL A 109 -14.56 7.97 0.69
CA VAL A 109 -13.28 7.26 0.71
C VAL A 109 -12.70 7.21 2.12
N ALA A 110 -12.78 8.30 2.86
CA ALA A 110 -12.33 8.34 4.25
C ALA A 110 -13.08 7.33 5.13
N SER A 111 -14.37 7.11 4.85
CA SER A 111 -15.15 6.11 5.58
C SER A 111 -14.67 4.68 5.29
N TYR A 112 -14.28 4.38 4.06
CA TYR A 112 -13.69 3.07 3.73
C TYR A 112 -12.37 2.86 4.47
N MET A 113 -11.54 3.89 4.58
CA MET A 113 -10.27 3.83 5.30
C MET A 113 -10.50 3.50 6.78
N GLY A 114 -11.50 4.10 7.39
CA GLY A 114 -11.86 3.83 8.77
C GLY A 114 -12.36 2.42 9.01
N LEU A 115 -13.26 1.93 8.13
CA LEU A 115 -13.86 0.59 8.27
C LEU A 115 -12.88 -0.53 7.96
N LYS A 116 -11.99 -0.35 6.98
CA LYS A 116 -11.07 -1.39 6.49
C LYS A 116 -9.65 -1.23 7.03
N ASN A 117 -9.40 -0.22 7.84
CA ASN A 117 -8.08 0.07 8.40
C ASN A 117 -7.00 0.32 7.33
N PHE A 118 -7.36 0.89 6.19
CA PHE A 118 -6.41 1.30 5.15
C PHE A 118 -6.04 2.77 5.33
N ARG A 119 -4.79 3.11 5.05
CA ARG A 119 -4.30 4.49 5.11
C ARG A 119 -4.12 5.10 3.72
N ARG A 120 -3.96 4.27 2.71
CA ARG A 120 -3.79 4.65 1.31
C ARG A 120 -4.57 3.70 0.43
N ILE A 121 -5.19 4.25 -0.61
CA ILE A 121 -5.99 3.46 -1.55
C ILE A 121 -5.61 3.89 -2.96
N PRO A 122 -5.38 2.93 -3.89
CA PRO A 122 -5.16 3.26 -5.30
C PRO A 122 -6.41 3.88 -5.92
N VAL A 123 -6.19 4.88 -6.76
CA VAL A 123 -7.24 5.56 -7.53
C VAL A 123 -7.16 5.05 -8.96
N VAL A 124 -8.25 4.47 -9.44
CA VAL A 124 -8.32 3.81 -10.74
C VAL A 124 -9.46 4.38 -11.57
N ASP A 125 -9.18 4.67 -12.82
CA ASP A 125 -10.18 5.11 -13.78
C ASP A 125 -10.18 4.12 -14.95
N LYS A 126 -11.27 3.36 -15.11
CA LYS A 126 -11.43 2.34 -16.13
C LYS A 126 -10.27 1.33 -16.15
N GLY A 127 -9.86 0.86 -14.97
CA GLY A 127 -8.78 -0.11 -14.83
C GLY A 127 -7.38 0.50 -14.80
N THR A 128 -7.21 1.75 -15.20
CA THR A 128 -5.91 2.44 -15.24
C THR A 128 -5.63 3.14 -13.92
N LEU A 129 -4.45 2.89 -13.35
CA LEU A 129 -4.00 3.60 -12.16
C LEU A 129 -3.74 5.07 -12.50
N VAL A 130 -4.44 5.99 -11.81
CA VAL A 130 -4.31 7.42 -12.03
C VAL A 130 -3.80 8.18 -10.80
N GLY A 131 -3.80 7.56 -9.64
CA GLY A 131 -3.32 8.21 -8.42
C GLY A 131 -3.36 7.29 -7.21
N MET A 132 -2.93 7.86 -6.09
CA MET A 132 -3.07 7.26 -4.76
C MET A 132 -3.69 8.32 -3.85
N VAL A 133 -4.58 7.91 -2.96
CA VAL A 133 -5.16 8.82 -1.99
C VAL A 133 -4.94 8.30 -0.58
N SER A 134 -4.50 9.18 0.32
CA SER A 134 -4.31 8.88 1.74
C SER A 134 -5.29 9.67 2.59
N ILE A 135 -5.46 9.24 3.85
CA ILE A 135 -6.27 9.99 4.79
C ILE A 135 -5.68 11.41 5.00
N GLY A 136 -4.34 11.52 4.96
CA GLY A 136 -3.66 12.81 5.05
C GLY A 136 -3.97 13.72 3.88
N ASP A 137 -4.05 13.17 2.65
CA ASP A 137 -4.42 13.94 1.46
C ASP A 137 -5.82 14.53 1.61
N ILE A 138 -6.76 13.73 2.08
CA ILE A 138 -8.14 14.16 2.27
C ILE A 138 -8.22 15.27 3.33
N ASN A 139 -7.56 15.06 4.47
CA ASN A 139 -7.58 16.04 5.54
C ASN A 139 -6.93 17.37 5.11
N ARG A 140 -5.81 17.29 4.40
CA ARG A 140 -5.13 18.48 3.90
C ARG A 140 -6.02 19.24 2.91
N GLY A 141 -6.65 18.54 1.99
CA GLY A 141 -7.54 19.16 1.01
C GLY A 141 -8.71 19.87 1.67
N LEU A 142 -9.36 19.21 2.63
CA LEU A 142 -10.48 19.80 3.36
C LEU A 142 -10.05 21.00 4.19
N PHE A 143 -8.87 20.91 4.83
CA PHE A 143 -8.33 22.01 5.62
C PHE A 143 -8.15 23.27 4.78
N PHE A 144 -7.52 23.15 3.62
CA PHE A 144 -7.26 24.32 2.76
C PHE A 144 -8.53 24.85 2.08
N GLU A 145 -9.51 24.01 1.84
CA GLU A 145 -10.74 24.47 1.18
C GLU A 145 -11.80 24.94 2.17
N LYS A 146 -12.02 24.22 3.28
CA LYS A 146 -13.13 24.45 4.22
C LYS A 146 -12.72 24.96 5.58
N GLY A 147 -11.43 24.84 5.94
CA GLY A 147 -10.94 25.17 7.27
C GLY A 147 -10.54 26.61 7.47
N ARG A 148 -10.95 27.53 6.59
CA ARG A 148 -10.62 28.95 6.73
C ARG A 148 -11.26 29.53 7.98
N GLU A 149 -10.46 30.23 8.77
CA GLU A 149 -10.97 31.01 9.88
C GLU A 149 -11.83 32.16 9.36
N ARG A 150 -12.95 32.36 10.01
CA ARG A 150 -13.87 33.45 9.65
C ARG A 150 -13.60 34.65 10.54
#